data_139d6162786aa333ff268360676e1d38
#
_entry.id   139d6162786aa333ff268360676e1d38
#
_cell.length_a   1.000
_cell.length_b   1.000
_cell.length_c   1.000
_cell.angle_alpha   90.00
_cell.angle_beta   90.00
_cell.angle_gamma   90.00
#
_symmetry.space_group_name_H-M   'P 1'
#
loop_
_entity.id
_entity.type
_entity.pdbx_description
1 polymer ?
#
loop_
_entity_poly.entity_id
_entity_poly.type
_entity_poly.pdbx_seq_one_letter_code
_entity_poly.pdbx_strand_id
1 'polypeptide(L)'
;QDLKGAKAALYVISRIAGEGKDRRLEPGDYYLSDAERADLQTLDESGLPVVLLLNAGGPVELTGLLDGMQHLDAILQLSQLGQQGGQAVADVLLGRAVPEGKLTATWARRYDDIPCARAFGSLNGDVSQDTYRDGVYVGYRYFDSFGVRPLFAFGFGLSYTTFALRAAGLDVQPGHLAVQVEVANTGARFAGREVAQVYLSAPQGELPRERRRLAGFAKTRRLAPGETQTLTLEIPQKQLAAFHPEQNAWVVDAGLYGVWVGNSSDALRLCAMLEVDAAVTLERTHPICPPQHPIGELGAAPGAQDREADQWRQKVEYDLPVYKFVPVAPAAPAPAAPLLAEGDLDSLVPLLYGNITAGASTLGSAGIRVPGSAGETSEALEASRQIPSLIMADGPAGLRLRQCYQADRATGEVYGAGVLGSLENGFLEAPPRHESADTYYQFCTAFPVGTALAQSWDPDL
;
A
#
# COMPACT_ATOMS: atom_id res chain seq x y z
N GLN A 1 -33.60 -17.73 9.84
CA GLN A 1 -33.82 -16.27 9.99
C GLN A 1 -35.00 -15.84 9.12
N ASP A 2 -35.84 -14.96 9.63
CA ASP A 2 -36.97 -14.43 8.89
C ASP A 2 -36.51 -13.29 7.97
N LEU A 3 -36.40 -13.58 6.67
CA LEU A 3 -36.06 -12.60 5.63
C LEU A 3 -37.28 -11.86 5.09
N LYS A 4 -38.47 -12.08 5.69
CA LYS A 4 -39.74 -11.53 5.25
C LYS A 4 -39.75 -10.00 5.28
N GLY A 5 -39.91 -9.39 4.11
CA GLY A 5 -39.95 -7.93 3.95
C GLY A 5 -38.58 -7.27 3.77
N ALA A 6 -37.49 -8.02 3.81
CA ALA A 6 -36.18 -7.51 3.45
C ALA A 6 -36.12 -7.16 1.95
N LYS A 7 -35.43 -6.08 1.60
CA LYS A 7 -35.24 -5.65 0.20
C LYS A 7 -33.84 -5.94 -0.33
N ALA A 8 -32.88 -6.14 0.56
CA ALA A 8 -31.51 -6.50 0.27
C ALA A 8 -30.88 -7.10 1.53
N ALA A 9 -29.81 -7.86 1.37
CA ALA A 9 -28.99 -8.40 2.44
C ALA A 9 -27.62 -7.71 2.46
N LEU A 10 -27.18 -7.29 3.64
CA LEU A 10 -25.81 -6.81 3.85
C LEU A 10 -25.06 -7.89 4.62
N TYR A 11 -24.02 -8.45 4.03
CA TYR A 11 -23.22 -9.50 4.67
C TYR A 11 -21.81 -9.00 4.93
N VAL A 12 -21.37 -9.06 6.18
CA VAL A 12 -20.06 -8.54 6.59
C VAL A 12 -19.08 -9.69 6.80
N ILE A 13 -17.97 -9.65 6.09
CA ILE A 13 -16.81 -10.51 6.33
C ILE A 13 -15.74 -9.68 7.01
N SER A 14 -15.33 -10.10 8.21
CA SER A 14 -14.26 -9.43 8.96
C SER A 14 -13.05 -10.34 9.11
N ARG A 15 -11.85 -9.77 8.98
CA ARG A 15 -10.58 -10.46 9.22
C ARG A 15 -9.67 -9.57 10.07
N ILE A 16 -8.98 -10.19 10.99
CA ILE A 16 -8.03 -9.53 11.88
C ILE A 16 -6.66 -10.14 11.64
N ALA A 17 -5.67 -9.28 11.47
CA ALA A 17 -4.27 -9.63 11.45
C ALA A 17 -3.49 -8.61 12.27
N GLY A 18 -2.31 -8.98 12.74
CA GLY A 18 -1.43 -8.11 13.51
C GLY A 18 -0.05 -8.72 13.61
N GLU A 19 0.87 -8.01 14.20
CA GLU A 19 2.22 -8.50 14.47
C GLU A 19 2.16 -9.78 15.30
N GLY A 20 2.83 -10.84 14.83
CA GLY A 20 2.75 -12.18 15.43
C GLY A 20 1.43 -12.92 15.21
N LYS A 21 0.50 -12.33 14.47
CA LYS A 21 -0.80 -12.92 14.10
C LYS A 21 -1.06 -12.78 12.62
N ASP A 22 -0.10 -13.24 11.82
CA ASP A 22 -0.23 -13.25 10.38
C ASP A 22 -1.42 -14.07 9.91
N ARG A 23 -1.97 -13.67 8.79
CA ARG A 23 -3.10 -14.36 8.18
C ARG A 23 -2.67 -15.74 7.67
N ARG A 24 -3.55 -16.73 7.85
CA ARG A 24 -3.30 -18.12 7.51
C ARG A 24 -4.12 -18.54 6.30
N LEU A 25 -3.61 -19.51 5.56
CA LEU A 25 -4.32 -20.13 4.44
C LEU A 25 -5.36 -21.14 4.94
N GLU A 26 -6.30 -20.66 5.73
CA GLU A 26 -7.32 -21.46 6.43
C GLU A 26 -8.72 -20.88 6.19
N PRO A 27 -9.79 -21.73 6.29
CA PRO A 27 -11.18 -21.27 6.33
C PRO A 27 -11.42 -20.31 7.51
N GLY A 28 -12.07 -19.20 7.24
CA GLY A 28 -12.33 -18.13 8.22
C GLY A 28 -11.20 -17.10 8.32
N ASP A 29 -10.10 -17.31 7.58
CA ASP A 29 -9.04 -16.31 7.45
C ASP A 29 -8.82 -15.91 5.98
N TYR A 30 -7.85 -16.48 5.26
CA TYR A 30 -7.70 -16.18 3.82
C TYR A 30 -8.87 -16.72 2.99
N TYR A 31 -9.35 -17.90 3.33
CA TYR A 31 -10.54 -18.48 2.71
C TYR A 31 -11.81 -18.18 3.49
N LEU A 32 -12.95 -18.23 2.81
CA LEU A 32 -14.25 -18.21 3.49
C LEU A 32 -14.41 -19.44 4.38
N SER A 33 -14.95 -19.27 5.58
CA SER A 33 -15.35 -20.37 6.43
C SER A 33 -16.56 -21.11 5.85
N ASP A 34 -16.80 -22.33 6.32
CA ASP A 34 -17.99 -23.10 5.90
C ASP A 34 -19.29 -22.40 6.32
N ALA A 35 -19.31 -21.73 7.47
CA ALA A 35 -20.44 -20.94 7.92
C ALA A 35 -20.72 -19.75 7.00
N GLU A 36 -19.68 -18.98 6.63
CA GLU A 36 -19.81 -17.86 5.69
C GLU A 36 -20.32 -18.33 4.32
N ARG A 37 -19.82 -19.47 3.83
CA ARG A 37 -20.28 -20.06 2.56
C ARG A 37 -21.76 -20.46 2.64
N ALA A 38 -22.17 -21.12 3.72
CA ALA A 38 -23.55 -21.55 3.94
C ALA A 38 -24.51 -20.36 4.07
N ASP A 39 -24.10 -19.32 4.79
CA ASP A 39 -24.89 -18.09 4.93
C ASP A 39 -25.07 -17.39 3.58
N LEU A 40 -23.99 -17.22 2.83
CA LEU A 40 -24.02 -16.57 1.51
C LEU A 40 -24.83 -17.37 0.50
N GLN A 41 -24.73 -18.70 0.52
CA GLN A 41 -25.58 -19.57 -0.29
C GLN A 41 -27.07 -19.39 0.07
N THR A 42 -27.40 -19.37 1.36
CA THR A 42 -28.77 -19.14 1.84
C THR A 42 -29.32 -17.79 1.36
N LEU A 43 -28.48 -16.76 1.38
CA LEU A 43 -28.85 -15.42 0.90
C LEU A 43 -29.06 -15.41 -0.61
N ASP A 44 -28.22 -16.08 -1.37
CA ASP A 44 -28.35 -16.20 -2.82
C ASP A 44 -29.66 -16.95 -3.20
N GLU A 45 -29.95 -18.09 -2.54
CA GLU A 45 -31.17 -18.86 -2.71
C GLU A 45 -32.44 -18.07 -2.34
N SER A 46 -32.32 -17.04 -1.50
CA SER A 46 -33.48 -16.19 -1.15
C SER A 46 -33.90 -15.25 -2.27
N GLY A 47 -33.06 -15.05 -3.29
CA GLY A 47 -33.28 -14.11 -4.39
C GLY A 47 -33.15 -12.63 -4.01
N LEU A 48 -32.69 -12.33 -2.79
CA LEU A 48 -32.44 -10.94 -2.37
C LEU A 48 -31.11 -10.43 -2.95
N PRO A 49 -31.06 -9.17 -3.39
CA PRO A 49 -29.78 -8.51 -3.68
C PRO A 49 -28.83 -8.58 -2.49
N VAL A 50 -27.62 -9.08 -2.70
CA VAL A 50 -26.60 -9.20 -1.64
C VAL A 50 -25.49 -8.17 -1.84
N VAL A 51 -25.19 -7.42 -0.81
CA VAL A 51 -24.04 -6.53 -0.74
C VAL A 51 -23.04 -7.10 0.25
N LEU A 52 -21.86 -7.46 -0.24
CA LEU A 52 -20.77 -7.96 0.58
C LEU A 52 -19.91 -6.80 1.08
N LEU A 53 -19.76 -6.71 2.40
CA LEU A 53 -18.94 -5.71 3.08
C LEU A 53 -17.67 -6.39 3.61
N LEU A 54 -16.51 -6.05 3.06
CA LEU A 54 -15.22 -6.65 3.43
C LEU A 54 -14.49 -5.75 4.43
N ASN A 55 -14.57 -6.09 5.70
CA ASN A 55 -13.83 -5.43 6.79
C ASN A 55 -12.53 -6.20 7.06
N ALA A 56 -11.60 -6.14 6.09
CA ALA A 56 -10.34 -6.85 6.13
C ALA A 56 -9.22 -5.96 5.57
N GLY A 57 -8.08 -5.90 6.24
CA GLY A 57 -6.93 -5.09 5.82
C GLY A 57 -6.21 -5.60 4.58
N GLY A 58 -6.45 -6.83 4.17
CA GLY A 58 -5.87 -7.47 2.98
C GLY A 58 -6.87 -8.37 2.24
N PRO A 59 -6.44 -8.98 1.11
CA PRO A 59 -7.31 -9.81 0.28
C PRO A 59 -7.91 -11.02 1.01
N VAL A 60 -9.12 -11.39 0.60
CA VAL A 60 -9.80 -12.64 0.92
C VAL A 60 -10.09 -13.35 -0.40
N GLU A 61 -9.94 -14.67 -0.47
CA GLU A 61 -10.26 -15.39 -1.69
C GLU A 61 -11.77 -15.46 -1.92
N LEU A 62 -12.23 -14.84 -3.00
CA LEU A 62 -13.63 -14.68 -3.34
C LEU A 62 -14.02 -15.37 -4.67
N THR A 63 -13.10 -16.06 -5.33
CA THR A 63 -13.32 -16.57 -6.69
C THR A 63 -14.54 -17.50 -6.75
N GLY A 64 -14.62 -18.48 -5.85
CA GLY A 64 -15.76 -19.39 -5.80
C GLY A 64 -17.10 -18.70 -5.50
N LEU A 65 -17.08 -17.60 -4.77
CA LEU A 65 -18.26 -16.78 -4.49
C LEU A 65 -18.72 -16.02 -5.73
N LEU A 66 -17.81 -15.35 -6.42
CA LEU A 66 -18.11 -14.56 -7.61
C LEU A 66 -18.57 -15.40 -8.80
N ASP A 67 -18.03 -16.61 -8.91
CA ASP A 67 -18.41 -17.54 -9.99
C ASP A 67 -19.70 -18.30 -9.67
N GLY A 68 -20.14 -18.37 -8.40
CA GLY A 68 -21.26 -19.20 -7.94
C GLY A 68 -22.54 -18.44 -7.60
N MET A 69 -22.45 -17.21 -7.08
CA MET A 69 -23.64 -16.44 -6.67
C MET A 69 -24.27 -15.68 -7.83
N GLN A 70 -25.60 -15.71 -7.88
CA GLN A 70 -26.41 -15.02 -8.90
C GLN A 70 -26.91 -13.64 -8.41
N HIS A 71 -27.01 -13.46 -7.09
CA HIS A 71 -27.58 -12.25 -6.47
C HIS A 71 -26.56 -11.44 -5.68
N LEU A 72 -25.26 -11.67 -5.92
CA LEU A 72 -24.20 -10.80 -5.38
C LEU A 72 -24.07 -9.54 -6.24
N ASP A 73 -24.75 -8.48 -5.84
CA ASP A 73 -24.87 -7.25 -6.63
C ASP A 73 -23.70 -6.29 -6.42
N ALA A 74 -23.09 -6.29 -5.24
CA ALA A 74 -21.98 -5.41 -4.93
C ALA A 74 -21.02 -5.97 -3.88
N ILE A 75 -19.74 -5.57 -3.99
CA ILE A 75 -18.71 -5.77 -2.98
C ILE A 75 -18.15 -4.40 -2.59
N LEU A 76 -18.16 -4.10 -1.31
CA LEU A 76 -17.56 -2.89 -0.76
C LEU A 76 -16.37 -3.26 0.11
N GLN A 77 -15.16 -2.93 -0.37
CA GLN A 77 -13.93 -3.10 0.39
C GLN A 77 -13.83 -1.94 1.40
N LEU A 78 -13.97 -2.27 2.67
CA LEU A 78 -13.91 -1.31 3.76
C LEU A 78 -12.48 -1.14 4.29
N SER A 79 -11.64 -2.16 4.15
CA SER A 79 -10.42 -2.34 4.91
C SER A 79 -10.73 -2.34 6.41
N GLN A 80 -10.06 -1.55 7.22
CA GLN A 80 -10.38 -1.36 8.64
C GLN A 80 -10.55 0.13 8.87
N LEU A 81 -11.80 0.54 9.01
CA LEU A 81 -12.17 1.93 9.14
C LEU A 81 -12.00 2.42 10.60
N GLY A 82 -11.79 3.72 10.77
CA GLY A 82 -11.72 4.35 12.07
C GLY A 82 -13.09 4.47 12.76
N GLN A 83 -13.16 5.27 13.82
CA GLN A 83 -14.35 5.39 14.66
C GLN A 83 -15.61 5.87 13.92
N GLN A 84 -15.49 6.57 12.79
CA GLN A 84 -16.60 7.01 11.96
C GLN A 84 -16.95 6.01 10.82
N GLY A 85 -16.33 4.82 10.82
CA GLY A 85 -16.45 3.85 9.74
C GLY A 85 -17.89 3.42 9.46
N GLY A 86 -18.68 3.15 10.50
CA GLY A 86 -20.09 2.77 10.34
C GLY A 86 -20.93 3.85 9.66
N GLN A 87 -20.71 5.13 10.00
CA GLN A 87 -21.38 6.24 9.35
C GLN A 87 -20.97 6.38 7.89
N ALA A 88 -19.66 6.27 7.60
CA ALA A 88 -19.14 6.33 6.23
C ALA A 88 -19.72 5.24 5.34
N VAL A 89 -19.79 4.00 5.84
CA VAL A 89 -20.42 2.88 5.13
C VAL A 89 -21.91 3.16 4.86
N ALA A 90 -22.64 3.63 5.85
CA ALA A 90 -24.06 3.98 5.69
C ALA A 90 -24.26 5.07 4.64
N ASP A 91 -23.42 6.10 4.61
CA ASP A 91 -23.49 7.17 3.64
C ASP A 91 -23.22 6.71 2.21
N VAL A 92 -22.27 5.78 2.03
CA VAL A 92 -22.03 5.13 0.73
C VAL A 92 -23.25 4.29 0.31
N LEU A 93 -23.73 3.40 1.17
CA LEU A 93 -24.87 2.52 0.85
C LEU A 93 -26.16 3.28 0.54
N LEU A 94 -26.34 4.44 1.18
CA LEU A 94 -27.51 5.31 0.95
C LEU A 94 -27.32 6.32 -0.20
N GLY A 95 -26.16 6.30 -0.87
CA GLY A 95 -25.83 7.22 -1.96
C GLY A 95 -25.63 8.68 -1.53
N ARG A 96 -25.36 8.93 -0.25
CA ARG A 96 -24.99 10.26 0.29
C ARG A 96 -23.53 10.58 0.01
N ALA A 97 -22.69 9.55 -0.02
CA ALA A 97 -21.32 9.59 -0.48
C ALA A 97 -21.14 8.69 -1.70
N VAL A 98 -20.21 9.06 -2.58
CA VAL A 98 -19.87 8.29 -3.79
C VAL A 98 -18.57 7.55 -3.56
N PRO A 99 -18.46 6.24 -3.87
CA PRO A 99 -17.20 5.53 -3.82
C PRO A 99 -16.18 6.17 -4.77
N GLU A 100 -14.99 6.47 -4.26
CA GLU A 100 -13.90 7.14 -4.99
C GLU A 100 -12.55 6.50 -4.71
N GLY A 101 -12.54 5.35 -4.02
CA GLY A 101 -11.33 4.58 -3.69
C GLY A 101 -10.92 3.64 -4.80
N LYS A 102 -9.62 3.30 -4.81
CA LYS A 102 -9.01 2.34 -5.73
C LYS A 102 -8.14 1.36 -4.95
N LEU A 103 -8.11 0.10 -5.37
CA LEU A 103 -7.26 -0.91 -4.72
C LEU A 103 -5.77 -0.56 -4.85
N THR A 104 -5.04 -0.73 -3.78
CA THR A 104 -3.58 -0.57 -3.71
C THR A 104 -2.83 -1.90 -3.77
N ALA A 105 -3.56 -2.99 -3.99
CA ALA A 105 -3.03 -4.33 -4.17
C ALA A 105 -3.74 -5.03 -5.32
N THR A 106 -3.05 -5.97 -5.97
CA THR A 106 -3.67 -6.90 -6.91
C THR A 106 -4.30 -8.03 -6.13
N TRP A 107 -5.57 -8.32 -6.39
CA TRP A 107 -6.26 -9.46 -5.79
C TRP A 107 -6.16 -10.66 -6.73
N ALA A 108 -5.48 -11.69 -6.28
CA ALA A 108 -5.37 -12.95 -7.00
C ALA A 108 -6.70 -13.69 -7.02
N ARG A 109 -6.95 -14.48 -8.06
CA ARG A 109 -8.09 -15.40 -8.09
C ARG A 109 -7.91 -16.55 -7.11
N ARG A 110 -6.68 -17.07 -7.03
CA ARG A 110 -6.25 -18.12 -6.10
C ARG A 110 -4.92 -17.74 -5.49
N TYR A 111 -4.66 -18.23 -4.31
CA TYR A 111 -3.38 -17.97 -3.64
C TYR A 111 -2.17 -18.39 -4.50
N ASP A 112 -2.28 -19.52 -5.19
CA ASP A 112 -1.20 -20.02 -6.06
C ASP A 112 -0.93 -19.17 -7.31
N ASP A 113 -1.79 -18.23 -7.62
CA ASP A 113 -1.57 -17.24 -8.69
C ASP A 113 -0.60 -16.13 -8.27
N ILE A 114 -0.26 -16.01 -6.97
CA ILE A 114 0.70 -15.04 -6.44
C ILE A 114 2.11 -15.55 -6.72
N PRO A 115 3.05 -14.71 -7.19
CA PRO A 115 4.41 -15.14 -7.44
C PRO A 115 5.04 -15.65 -6.16
N CYS A 116 5.79 -16.74 -6.26
CA CYS A 116 6.52 -17.36 -5.15
C CYS A 116 5.65 -17.68 -3.91
N ALA A 117 4.33 -17.78 -4.05
CA ALA A 117 3.38 -17.96 -2.94
C ALA A 117 3.74 -19.11 -2.00
N ARG A 118 4.23 -20.23 -2.54
CA ARG A 118 4.62 -21.42 -1.76
C ARG A 118 5.97 -21.30 -1.06
N ALA A 119 6.72 -20.25 -1.35
CA ALA A 119 8.00 -19.97 -0.70
C ALA A 119 7.90 -18.85 0.34
N PHE A 120 6.72 -18.23 0.51
CA PHE A 120 6.53 -17.17 1.47
C PHE A 120 6.54 -17.68 2.92
N GLY A 121 7.39 -17.05 3.74
CA GLY A 121 7.55 -17.42 5.14
C GLY A 121 7.90 -18.90 5.29
N SER A 122 7.30 -19.59 6.23
CA SER A 122 7.52 -21.01 6.51
C SER A 122 6.71 -21.96 5.64
N LEU A 123 6.01 -21.51 4.60
CA LEU A 123 5.18 -22.37 3.74
C LEU A 123 5.99 -23.39 2.93
N ASN A 124 7.29 -23.16 2.73
CA ASN A 124 8.24 -24.10 2.14
C ASN A 124 8.76 -25.16 3.14
N GLY A 125 8.38 -25.06 4.43
CA GLY A 125 8.83 -25.96 5.50
C GLY A 125 10.16 -25.55 6.18
N ASP A 126 10.80 -24.46 5.73
CA ASP A 126 12.02 -23.92 6.34
C ASP A 126 11.68 -22.64 7.13
N VAL A 127 11.83 -22.70 8.45
CA VAL A 127 11.59 -21.56 9.36
C VAL A 127 12.85 -20.73 9.62
N SER A 128 13.98 -21.14 9.10
CA SER A 128 15.28 -20.51 9.32
C SER A 128 15.71 -19.62 8.16
N GLN A 129 15.12 -19.80 6.98
CA GLN A 129 15.53 -19.13 5.76
C GLN A 129 14.33 -18.72 4.91
N ASP A 130 14.26 -17.44 4.57
CA ASP A 130 13.30 -16.92 3.60
C ASP A 130 14.03 -16.29 2.42
N THR A 131 13.65 -16.67 1.19
CA THR A 131 14.33 -16.25 -0.02
C THR A 131 13.38 -15.48 -0.92
N TYR A 132 13.64 -14.19 -1.08
CA TYR A 132 12.87 -13.30 -1.96
C TYR A 132 13.24 -13.52 -3.43
N ARG A 133 12.42 -14.29 -4.13
CA ARG A 133 12.66 -14.70 -5.52
C ARG A 133 11.91 -13.90 -6.56
N ASP A 134 11.05 -13.00 -6.13
CA ASP A 134 10.16 -12.24 -7.02
C ASP A 134 10.92 -11.27 -7.94
N GLY A 135 12.09 -10.78 -7.49
CA GLY A 135 12.85 -9.77 -8.20
C GLY A 135 12.00 -8.51 -8.46
N VAL A 136 11.91 -8.08 -9.71
CA VAL A 136 11.07 -6.93 -10.11
C VAL A 136 9.58 -7.26 -10.20
N TYR A 137 9.21 -8.54 -10.15
CA TYR A 137 7.86 -9.03 -10.44
C TYR A 137 7.00 -9.13 -9.17
N VAL A 138 6.80 -8.02 -8.46
CA VAL A 138 5.97 -7.94 -7.26
C VAL A 138 4.58 -7.40 -7.61
N GLY A 139 3.52 -8.02 -7.09
CA GLY A 139 2.14 -7.57 -7.26
C GLY A 139 1.73 -7.45 -8.72
N TYR A 140 1.09 -6.35 -9.14
CA TYR A 140 0.59 -6.15 -10.50
C TYR A 140 1.68 -6.30 -11.58
N ARG A 141 2.96 -6.04 -11.24
CA ARG A 141 4.08 -6.22 -12.18
C ARG A 141 4.20 -7.67 -12.64
N TYR A 142 4.00 -8.61 -11.71
CA TYR A 142 3.94 -10.04 -12.05
C TYR A 142 2.71 -10.36 -12.89
N PHE A 143 1.53 -10.03 -12.40
CA PHE A 143 0.27 -10.37 -13.08
C PHE A 143 0.24 -9.84 -14.52
N ASP A 144 0.64 -8.58 -14.72
CA ASP A 144 0.72 -7.97 -16.04
C ASP A 144 1.82 -8.59 -16.92
N SER A 145 3.00 -8.85 -16.36
CA SER A 145 4.15 -9.36 -17.13
C SER A 145 3.98 -10.82 -17.52
N PHE A 146 3.42 -11.64 -16.65
CA PHE A 146 3.21 -13.07 -16.91
C PHE A 146 1.85 -13.39 -17.50
N GLY A 147 1.00 -12.39 -17.72
CA GLY A 147 -0.34 -12.57 -18.28
C GLY A 147 -1.30 -13.32 -17.35
N VAL A 148 -1.05 -13.29 -16.04
CA VAL A 148 -1.92 -13.89 -15.04
C VAL A 148 -3.12 -12.98 -14.79
N ARG A 149 -4.33 -13.48 -14.99
CA ARG A 149 -5.53 -12.68 -14.82
C ARG A 149 -5.88 -12.54 -13.33
N PRO A 150 -5.86 -11.32 -12.76
CA PRO A 150 -6.27 -11.11 -11.38
C PRO A 150 -7.78 -11.25 -11.20
N LEU A 151 -8.23 -11.36 -9.95
CA LEU A 151 -9.64 -11.18 -9.59
C LEU A 151 -10.01 -9.70 -9.69
N PHE A 152 -9.21 -8.85 -9.05
CA PHE A 152 -9.27 -7.39 -9.18
C PHE A 152 -7.86 -6.83 -9.39
N ALA A 153 -7.72 -5.98 -10.39
CA ALA A 153 -6.44 -5.38 -10.73
C ALA A 153 -6.00 -4.32 -9.73
N PHE A 154 -4.70 -4.06 -9.65
CA PHE A 154 -4.16 -2.91 -8.95
C PHE A 154 -4.74 -1.61 -9.54
N GLY A 155 -5.19 -0.70 -8.69
CA GLY A 155 -5.83 0.54 -9.11
C GLY A 155 -7.31 0.41 -9.47
N PHE A 156 -7.89 -0.81 -9.46
CA PHE A 156 -9.30 -1.02 -9.75
C PHE A 156 -10.21 -0.42 -8.66
N GLY A 157 -11.33 0.14 -9.06
CA GLY A 157 -12.39 0.60 -8.18
C GLY A 157 -13.53 1.22 -8.99
N LEU A 158 -14.76 0.87 -8.62
CA LEU A 158 -15.98 1.38 -9.23
C LEU A 158 -16.52 2.59 -8.45
N SER A 159 -17.35 3.37 -9.10
CA SER A 159 -18.04 4.54 -8.54
C SER A 159 -19.52 4.49 -8.90
N TYR A 160 -20.33 5.39 -8.32
CA TYR A 160 -21.73 5.60 -8.74
C TYR A 160 -21.84 6.50 -9.98
N THR A 161 -20.72 6.96 -10.51
CA THR A 161 -20.62 7.66 -11.77
C THR A 161 -19.56 7.02 -12.65
N THR A 162 -19.44 7.45 -13.89
CA THR A 162 -18.46 6.93 -14.86
C THR A 162 -17.54 8.05 -15.31
N PHE A 163 -16.32 7.70 -15.70
CA PHE A 163 -15.33 8.65 -16.16
C PHE A 163 -14.73 8.21 -17.48
N ALA A 164 -14.37 9.18 -18.32
CA ALA A 164 -13.54 8.98 -19.49
C ALA A 164 -12.18 9.66 -19.28
N LEU A 165 -11.11 8.96 -19.60
CA LEU A 165 -9.75 9.46 -19.50
C LEU A 165 -9.10 9.46 -20.89
N ARG A 166 -8.39 10.54 -21.22
CA ARG A 166 -7.53 10.60 -22.41
C ARG A 166 -6.25 11.38 -22.14
N ALA A 167 -5.17 10.98 -22.76
CA ALA A 167 -3.97 11.82 -22.78
C ALA A 167 -4.28 13.10 -23.58
N ALA A 168 -4.02 14.25 -22.99
CA ALA A 168 -4.25 15.56 -23.59
C ALA A 168 -2.94 16.13 -24.19
N GLY A 169 -1.78 15.71 -23.68
CA GLY A 169 -0.48 16.12 -24.16
C GLY A 169 0.66 15.58 -23.29
N LEU A 170 1.87 15.70 -23.80
CA LEU A 170 3.10 15.45 -23.07
C LEU A 170 4.00 16.68 -23.19
N ASP A 171 4.60 17.10 -22.07
CA ASP A 171 5.73 18.04 -22.06
C ASP A 171 7.00 17.23 -21.80
N VAL A 172 7.90 17.22 -22.78
CA VAL A 172 9.12 16.42 -22.76
C VAL A 172 10.32 17.35 -22.98
N GLN A 173 11.14 17.47 -21.94
CA GLN A 173 12.37 18.24 -21.97
C GLN A 173 13.52 17.42 -21.35
N PRO A 174 14.78 17.81 -21.46
CA PRO A 174 15.88 17.08 -20.83
C PRO A 174 15.66 16.89 -19.33
N GLY A 175 15.62 15.63 -18.89
CA GLY A 175 15.39 15.25 -17.50
C GLY A 175 13.97 15.48 -16.97
N HIS A 176 13.06 15.99 -17.78
CA HIS A 176 11.69 16.33 -17.40
C HIS A 176 10.67 15.66 -18.30
N LEU A 177 9.67 15.07 -17.70
CA LEU A 177 8.50 14.48 -18.38
C LEU A 177 7.26 14.82 -17.56
N ALA A 178 6.31 15.51 -18.18
CA ALA A 178 4.98 15.69 -17.63
C ALA A 178 3.91 15.17 -18.59
N VAL A 179 2.92 14.45 -18.07
CA VAL A 179 1.81 13.88 -18.85
C VAL A 179 0.52 14.60 -18.45
N GLN A 180 -0.13 15.21 -19.43
CA GLN A 180 -1.43 15.83 -19.25
C GLN A 180 -2.54 14.84 -19.53
N VAL A 181 -3.42 14.62 -18.57
CA VAL A 181 -4.55 13.70 -18.67
C VAL A 181 -5.85 14.46 -18.45
N GLU A 182 -6.69 14.46 -19.44
CA GLU A 182 -8.04 14.97 -19.32
C GLU A 182 -8.96 13.88 -18.77
N VAL A 183 -9.69 14.20 -17.72
CA VAL A 183 -10.67 13.35 -17.06
C VAL A 183 -12.03 14.02 -17.10
N ALA A 184 -13.02 13.34 -17.68
CA ALA A 184 -14.40 13.82 -17.78
C ALA A 184 -15.34 12.92 -16.98
N ASN A 185 -16.22 13.48 -16.15
CA ASN A 185 -17.33 12.74 -15.56
C ASN A 185 -18.41 12.54 -16.64
N THR A 186 -18.55 11.30 -17.13
CA THR A 186 -19.51 10.93 -18.16
C THR A 186 -20.83 10.40 -17.63
N GLY A 187 -20.97 10.27 -16.32
CA GLY A 187 -22.22 9.87 -15.69
C GLY A 187 -23.27 10.99 -15.68
N ALA A 188 -24.53 10.62 -15.48
CA ALA A 188 -25.65 11.55 -15.57
C ALA A 188 -26.14 12.07 -14.23
N ARG A 189 -25.74 11.47 -13.10
CA ARG A 189 -26.42 11.70 -11.81
C ARG A 189 -25.50 12.16 -10.68
N PHE A 190 -24.34 11.53 -10.53
CA PHE A 190 -23.48 11.75 -9.38
C PHE A 190 -22.23 12.55 -9.73
N ALA A 191 -21.89 13.49 -8.87
CA ALA A 191 -20.55 14.08 -8.87
C ALA A 191 -19.58 13.13 -8.16
N GLY A 192 -18.35 13.03 -8.68
CA GLY A 192 -17.33 12.12 -8.10
C GLY A 192 -15.93 12.52 -8.49
N ARG A 193 -14.94 11.79 -7.96
CA ARG A 193 -13.51 11.94 -8.25
C ARG A 193 -13.01 10.69 -8.96
N GLU A 194 -12.03 10.86 -9.84
CA GLU A 194 -11.34 9.76 -10.50
C GLU A 194 -9.84 9.91 -10.36
N VAL A 195 -9.13 8.79 -10.41
CA VAL A 195 -7.66 8.73 -10.35
C VAL A 195 -7.10 8.45 -11.74
N ALA A 196 -6.38 9.41 -12.30
CA ALA A 196 -5.58 9.19 -13.49
C ALA A 196 -4.25 8.55 -13.10
N GLN A 197 -3.87 7.49 -13.81
CA GLN A 197 -2.64 6.74 -13.59
C GLN A 197 -1.82 6.73 -14.88
N VAL A 198 -0.52 7.02 -14.76
CA VAL A 198 0.45 6.95 -15.85
C VAL A 198 1.40 5.79 -15.60
N TYR A 199 1.53 4.92 -16.58
CA TYR A 199 2.47 3.80 -16.55
C TYR A 199 3.49 3.95 -17.66
N LEU A 200 4.68 3.42 -17.43
CA LEU A 200 5.76 3.33 -18.40
C LEU A 200 6.10 1.87 -18.69
N SER A 201 6.31 1.54 -19.95
CA SER A 201 6.95 0.28 -20.37
C SER A 201 8.35 0.59 -20.90
N ALA A 202 9.35 -0.13 -20.41
CA ALA A 202 10.73 0.02 -20.84
C ALA A 202 11.05 -0.89 -22.03
N PRO A 203 12.08 -0.56 -22.84
CA PRO A 203 12.60 -1.46 -23.86
C PRO A 203 13.08 -2.76 -23.24
N GLN A 204 12.91 -3.86 -23.94
CA GLN A 204 13.42 -5.16 -23.50
C GLN A 204 14.94 -5.20 -23.70
N GLY A 205 15.65 -5.78 -22.71
CA GLY A 205 17.09 -5.89 -22.68
C GLY A 205 17.53 -7.16 -21.99
N GLU A 206 18.78 -7.18 -21.52
CA GLU A 206 19.35 -8.33 -20.83
C GLU A 206 18.76 -8.52 -19.42
N LEU A 207 18.34 -7.41 -18.79
CA LEU A 207 17.74 -7.46 -17.44
C LEU A 207 16.26 -7.83 -17.52
N PRO A 208 15.76 -8.62 -16.56
CA PRO A 208 14.32 -8.81 -16.38
C PRO A 208 13.62 -7.46 -16.18
N ARG A 209 12.53 -7.24 -16.92
CA ARG A 209 11.74 -6.00 -16.89
C ARG A 209 10.28 -6.34 -16.71
N GLU A 210 9.62 -5.61 -15.85
CA GLU A 210 8.16 -5.61 -15.79
C GLU A 210 7.59 -5.03 -17.10
N ARG A 211 6.43 -5.54 -17.50
CA ARG A 211 5.76 -5.06 -18.70
C ARG A 211 5.44 -3.57 -18.60
N ARG A 212 4.90 -3.15 -17.49
CA ARG A 212 4.56 -1.74 -17.22
C ARG A 212 4.77 -1.41 -15.74
N ARG A 213 5.21 -0.19 -15.47
CA ARG A 213 5.45 0.36 -14.13
C ARG A 213 4.59 1.59 -13.94
N LEU A 214 3.86 1.68 -12.80
CA LEU A 214 3.22 2.93 -12.39
C LEU A 214 4.30 3.99 -12.18
N ALA A 215 4.21 5.06 -12.96
CA ALA A 215 5.19 6.16 -12.94
C ALA A 215 4.66 7.40 -12.21
N GLY A 216 3.34 7.61 -12.25
CA GLY A 216 2.69 8.70 -11.54
C GLY A 216 1.17 8.53 -11.50
N PHE A 217 0.55 9.22 -10.57
CA PHE A 217 -0.90 9.29 -10.46
C PHE A 217 -1.34 10.66 -9.93
N ALA A 218 -2.58 11.03 -10.23
CA ALA A 218 -3.22 12.20 -9.64
C ALA A 218 -4.73 11.98 -9.55
N LYS A 219 -5.36 12.53 -8.51
CA LYS A 219 -6.80 12.47 -8.30
C LYS A 219 -7.46 13.79 -8.70
N THR A 220 -8.61 13.72 -9.37
CA THR A 220 -9.36 14.93 -9.73
C THR A 220 -9.95 15.58 -8.49
N ARG A 221 -10.29 16.88 -8.59
CA ARG A 221 -11.32 17.42 -7.73
C ARG A 221 -12.67 16.71 -7.98
N ARG A 222 -13.67 17.00 -7.18
CA ARG A 222 -15.01 16.46 -7.42
C ARG A 222 -15.61 17.07 -8.67
N LEU A 223 -15.88 16.25 -9.69
CA LEU A 223 -16.43 16.64 -10.97
C LEU A 223 -17.93 16.38 -11.00
N ALA A 224 -18.72 17.40 -11.33
CA ALA A 224 -20.15 17.27 -11.62
C ALA A 224 -20.38 16.47 -12.92
N PRO A 225 -21.57 15.90 -13.16
CA PRO A 225 -21.93 15.31 -14.45
C PRO A 225 -21.62 16.22 -15.64
N GLY A 226 -20.87 15.71 -16.61
CA GLY A 226 -20.41 16.46 -17.79
C GLY A 226 -19.20 17.36 -17.56
N GLU A 227 -18.73 17.49 -16.33
CA GLU A 227 -17.58 18.34 -16.03
C GLU A 227 -16.25 17.62 -16.33
N THR A 228 -15.25 18.41 -16.74
CA THR A 228 -13.92 17.93 -17.14
C THR A 228 -12.84 18.66 -16.36
N GLN A 229 -11.74 17.95 -16.10
CA GLN A 229 -10.50 18.51 -15.55
C GLN A 229 -9.30 17.92 -16.26
N THR A 230 -8.31 18.77 -16.56
CA THR A 230 -6.98 18.30 -16.97
C THR A 230 -6.06 18.25 -15.77
N LEU A 231 -5.45 17.10 -15.56
CA LEU A 231 -4.41 16.84 -14.56
C LEU A 231 -3.06 16.84 -15.24
N THR A 232 -2.04 17.42 -14.61
CA THR A 232 -0.65 17.32 -15.03
C THR A 232 0.09 16.42 -14.05
N LEU A 233 0.64 15.32 -14.56
CA LEU A 233 1.40 14.35 -13.77
C LEU A 233 2.88 14.50 -14.10
N GLU A 234 3.64 14.99 -13.12
CA GLU A 234 5.09 15.05 -13.19
C GLU A 234 5.69 13.65 -13.01
N ILE A 235 6.47 13.19 -13.97
CA ILE A 235 7.07 11.86 -13.95
C ILE A 235 8.58 12.00 -13.70
N PRO A 236 9.06 11.63 -12.51
CA PRO A 236 10.49 11.66 -12.25
C PRO A 236 11.25 10.75 -13.22
N GLN A 237 12.33 11.25 -13.81
CA GLN A 237 13.11 10.46 -14.78
C GLN A 237 13.64 9.13 -14.19
N LYS A 238 13.75 9.00 -12.86
CA LYS A 238 14.10 7.75 -12.17
C LYS A 238 13.07 6.64 -12.41
N GLN A 239 11.83 6.99 -12.79
CA GLN A 239 10.82 5.99 -13.16
C GLN A 239 11.12 5.27 -14.49
N LEU A 240 11.97 5.84 -15.35
CA LEU A 240 12.46 5.17 -16.54
C LEU A 240 13.65 4.25 -16.25
N ALA A 241 14.37 4.47 -15.14
CA ALA A 241 15.58 3.74 -14.82
C ALA A 241 15.30 2.35 -14.25
N ALA A 242 16.26 1.43 -14.48
CA ALA A 242 16.35 0.18 -13.75
C ALA A 242 17.70 0.08 -13.03
N PHE A 243 17.74 -0.76 -12.02
CA PHE A 243 18.97 -1.07 -11.33
C PHE A 243 19.74 -2.13 -12.09
N HIS A 244 20.98 -1.82 -12.45
CA HIS A 244 21.93 -2.74 -13.08
C HIS A 244 22.88 -3.27 -12.00
N PRO A 245 22.71 -4.53 -11.55
CA PRO A 245 23.49 -5.06 -10.42
C PRO A 245 24.98 -5.16 -10.73
N GLU A 246 25.36 -5.50 -11.96
CA GLU A 246 26.77 -5.58 -12.36
C GLU A 246 27.48 -4.21 -12.35
N GLN A 247 26.73 -3.14 -12.60
CA GLN A 247 27.23 -1.77 -12.60
C GLN A 247 27.05 -1.07 -11.26
N ASN A 248 26.32 -1.66 -10.33
CA ASN A 248 25.82 -1.04 -9.11
C ASN A 248 25.21 0.34 -9.37
N ALA A 249 24.32 0.45 -10.34
CA ALA A 249 23.82 1.72 -10.83
C ALA A 249 22.36 1.66 -11.27
N TRP A 250 21.67 2.79 -11.09
CA TRP A 250 20.39 3.07 -11.71
C TRP A 250 20.62 3.68 -13.08
N VAL A 251 20.15 3.03 -14.12
CA VAL A 251 20.41 3.41 -15.53
C VAL A 251 19.08 3.55 -16.27
N VAL A 252 18.92 4.65 -17.00
CA VAL A 252 17.91 4.76 -18.05
C VAL A 252 18.53 4.17 -19.31
N ASP A 253 17.99 3.08 -19.82
CA ASP A 253 18.51 2.41 -21.00
C ASP A 253 18.16 3.15 -22.27
N ALA A 254 18.96 2.96 -23.31
CA ALA A 254 18.62 3.40 -24.67
C ALA A 254 17.46 2.55 -25.21
N GLY A 255 16.60 3.15 -26.02
CA GLY A 255 15.50 2.46 -26.67
C GLY A 255 14.18 3.20 -26.54
N LEU A 256 13.09 2.50 -26.82
CA LEU A 256 11.75 3.05 -26.85
C LEU A 256 10.95 2.65 -25.62
N TYR A 257 10.44 3.65 -24.94
CA TYR A 257 9.54 3.53 -23.79
C TYR A 257 8.12 3.86 -24.23
N GLY A 258 7.14 3.08 -23.78
CA GLY A 258 5.74 3.40 -23.99
C GLY A 258 5.17 4.21 -22.83
N VAL A 259 4.35 5.20 -23.11
CA VAL A 259 3.58 5.98 -22.13
C VAL A 259 2.13 5.53 -22.19
N TRP A 260 1.63 5.03 -21.05
CA TRP A 260 0.28 4.48 -20.92
C TRP A 260 -0.52 5.30 -19.93
N VAL A 261 -1.80 5.53 -20.23
CA VAL A 261 -2.73 6.26 -19.38
C VAL A 261 -3.97 5.42 -19.14
N GLY A 262 -4.47 5.43 -17.91
CA GLY A 262 -5.72 4.80 -17.52
C GLY A 262 -6.07 5.04 -16.05
N ASN A 263 -6.93 4.20 -15.49
CA ASN A 263 -7.38 4.30 -14.10
C ASN A 263 -7.22 3.01 -13.29
N SER A 264 -6.62 1.97 -13.89
CA SER A 264 -6.18 0.74 -13.23
C SER A 264 -5.13 0.04 -14.11
N SER A 265 -4.37 -0.91 -13.54
CA SER A 265 -3.31 -1.62 -14.27
C SER A 265 -3.80 -2.48 -15.44
N ASP A 266 -5.07 -2.83 -15.47
CA ASP A 266 -5.72 -3.59 -16.54
C ASP A 266 -6.56 -2.74 -17.52
N ALA A 267 -6.76 -1.44 -17.22
CA ALA A 267 -7.49 -0.50 -18.05
C ALA A 267 -6.58 0.64 -18.52
N LEU A 268 -5.57 0.30 -19.30
CA LEU A 268 -4.55 1.21 -19.79
C LEU A 268 -4.58 1.31 -21.33
N ARG A 269 -4.30 2.51 -21.82
CA ARG A 269 -4.14 2.79 -23.25
C ARG A 269 -2.75 3.37 -23.51
N LEU A 270 -2.04 2.84 -24.51
CA LEU A 270 -0.80 3.44 -25.02
C LEU A 270 -1.13 4.78 -25.68
N CYS A 271 -0.42 5.84 -25.30
CA CYS A 271 -0.71 7.21 -25.74
C CYS A 271 0.44 7.84 -26.52
N ALA A 272 1.66 7.46 -26.21
CA ALA A 272 2.87 8.01 -26.82
C ALA A 272 4.05 7.08 -26.59
N MET A 273 5.13 7.35 -27.32
CA MET A 273 6.44 6.71 -27.12
C MET A 273 7.48 7.75 -26.77
N LEU A 274 8.47 7.36 -25.93
CA LEU A 274 9.66 8.15 -25.66
C LEU A 274 10.86 7.43 -26.26
N GLU A 275 11.65 8.12 -27.06
CA GLU A 275 12.91 7.61 -27.62
C GLU A 275 14.09 8.14 -26.81
N VAL A 276 14.89 7.24 -26.27
CA VAL A 276 16.14 7.53 -25.56
C VAL A 276 17.31 7.05 -26.45
N ASP A 277 18.09 7.99 -26.96
CA ASP A 277 19.16 7.70 -27.93
C ASP A 277 20.34 6.95 -27.30
N ALA A 278 20.67 7.24 -26.04
CA ALA A 278 21.81 6.66 -25.33
C ALA A 278 21.49 6.40 -23.85
N ALA A 279 22.02 5.31 -23.32
CA ALA A 279 21.87 4.98 -21.90
C ALA A 279 22.55 6.02 -20.99
N VAL A 280 21.91 6.38 -19.89
CA VAL A 280 22.42 7.35 -18.92
C VAL A 280 22.33 6.79 -17.51
N THR A 281 23.47 6.79 -16.81
CA THR A 281 23.51 6.47 -15.37
C THR A 281 23.00 7.65 -14.57
N LEU A 282 21.90 7.43 -13.83
CA LEU A 282 21.35 8.44 -12.94
C LEU A 282 21.99 8.42 -11.55
N GLU A 283 22.30 7.24 -11.05
CA GLU A 283 22.81 7.08 -9.68
C GLU A 283 23.72 5.86 -9.62
N ARG A 284 24.89 6.02 -8.97
CA ARG A 284 25.76 4.91 -8.64
C ARG A 284 25.62 4.59 -7.15
N THR A 285 25.55 3.31 -6.87
CA THR A 285 25.47 2.78 -5.50
C THR A 285 26.67 1.89 -5.23
N HIS A 286 26.76 1.40 -4.01
CA HIS A 286 27.70 0.35 -3.64
C HIS A 286 26.98 -0.67 -2.76
N PRO A 287 27.26 -1.97 -2.92
CA PRO A 287 26.62 -3.00 -2.11
C PRO A 287 27.11 -2.90 -0.67
N ILE A 288 26.20 -2.78 0.29
CA ILE A 288 26.49 -2.79 1.73
C ILE A 288 26.53 -4.24 2.23
N CYS A 289 25.54 -5.03 1.82
CA CYS A 289 25.39 -6.44 2.20
C CYS A 289 25.13 -7.29 0.95
N PRO A 290 26.17 -7.61 0.16
CA PRO A 290 25.97 -8.46 -1.02
C PRO A 290 25.52 -9.86 -0.58
N PRO A 291 24.63 -10.52 -1.34
CA PRO A 291 24.21 -11.88 -1.04
C PRO A 291 25.40 -12.83 -1.07
N GLN A 292 25.48 -13.74 -0.09
CA GLN A 292 26.56 -14.73 0.00
C GLN A 292 26.42 -15.83 -1.06
N HIS A 293 25.19 -16.06 -1.52
CA HIS A 293 24.87 -17.06 -2.55
C HIS A 293 23.93 -16.41 -3.59
N PRO A 294 23.99 -16.87 -4.84
CA PRO A 294 23.05 -16.40 -5.85
C PRO A 294 21.61 -16.68 -5.44
N ILE A 295 20.77 -15.67 -5.54
CA ILE A 295 19.31 -15.80 -5.36
C ILE A 295 18.72 -16.12 -6.74
N GLY A 296 18.04 -17.26 -6.87
CA GLY A 296 17.35 -17.64 -8.10
C GLY A 296 16.04 -16.84 -8.26
N GLU A 297 16.15 -15.59 -8.69
CA GLU A 297 15.01 -14.75 -8.96
C GLU A 297 14.22 -15.22 -10.20
N LEU A 298 12.97 -14.77 -10.33
CA LEU A 298 12.18 -14.96 -11.53
C LEU A 298 12.90 -14.30 -12.72
N GLY A 299 13.12 -15.07 -13.77
CA GLY A 299 13.73 -14.59 -15.01
C GLY A 299 12.79 -13.71 -15.82
N ALA A 300 13.21 -13.36 -17.04
CA ALA A 300 12.39 -12.57 -17.93
C ALA A 300 11.02 -13.23 -18.17
N ALA A 301 9.95 -12.44 -18.10
CA ALA A 301 8.60 -12.93 -18.28
C ALA A 301 8.41 -13.51 -19.71
N PRO A 302 7.70 -14.65 -19.85
CA PRO A 302 7.42 -15.23 -21.16
C PRO A 302 6.74 -14.23 -22.12
N GLY A 303 7.17 -14.23 -23.41
CA GLY A 303 6.60 -13.35 -24.43
C GLY A 303 6.88 -11.85 -24.24
N ALA A 304 7.92 -11.47 -23.49
CA ALA A 304 8.29 -10.07 -23.30
C ALA A 304 8.58 -9.37 -24.63
N GLN A 305 9.31 -10.02 -25.54
CA GLN A 305 9.61 -9.48 -26.88
C GLN A 305 8.37 -9.35 -27.76
N ASP A 306 7.43 -10.30 -27.69
CA ASP A 306 6.18 -10.24 -28.43
C ASP A 306 5.33 -9.05 -27.99
N ARG A 307 5.30 -8.77 -26.69
CA ARG A 307 4.59 -7.62 -26.12
C ARG A 307 5.20 -6.28 -26.54
N GLU A 308 6.52 -6.21 -26.65
CA GLU A 308 7.19 -5.04 -27.21
C GLU A 308 6.84 -4.85 -28.70
N ALA A 309 6.84 -5.94 -29.48
CA ALA A 309 6.41 -5.91 -30.89
C ALA A 309 4.94 -5.48 -31.03
N ASP A 310 4.05 -5.89 -30.12
CA ASP A 310 2.66 -5.43 -30.09
C ASP A 310 2.54 -3.94 -29.79
N GLN A 311 3.36 -3.42 -28.90
CA GLN A 311 3.44 -2.00 -28.58
C GLN A 311 3.86 -1.18 -29.83
N TRP A 312 4.82 -1.68 -30.57
CA TRP A 312 5.22 -1.10 -31.86
C TRP A 312 4.10 -1.11 -32.89
N ARG A 313 3.37 -2.22 -33.03
CA ARG A 313 2.20 -2.32 -33.91
C ARG A 313 1.14 -1.30 -33.55
N GLN A 314 0.81 -1.17 -32.23
CA GLN A 314 -0.14 -0.16 -31.76
C GLN A 314 0.34 1.26 -32.07
N LYS A 315 1.65 1.55 -31.93
CA LYS A 315 2.23 2.85 -32.29
C LYS A 315 1.95 3.16 -33.78
N VAL A 316 2.17 2.20 -34.67
CA VAL A 316 1.96 2.38 -36.12
C VAL A 316 0.48 2.46 -36.45
N GLU A 317 -0.35 1.57 -35.87
CA GLU A 317 -1.79 1.50 -36.16
C GLU A 317 -2.54 2.78 -35.72
N TYR A 318 -2.18 3.38 -34.60
CA TYR A 318 -2.83 4.58 -34.10
C TYR A 318 -2.06 5.87 -34.31
N ASP A 319 -1.01 5.84 -35.14
CA ASP A 319 -0.14 6.98 -35.43
C ASP A 319 0.29 7.76 -34.17
N LEU A 320 0.77 7.01 -33.16
CA LEU A 320 1.10 7.61 -31.87
C LEU A 320 2.38 8.45 -32.00
N PRO A 321 2.42 9.60 -31.29
CA PRO A 321 3.60 10.47 -31.32
C PRO A 321 4.80 9.82 -30.61
N VAL A 322 6.00 10.12 -31.14
CA VAL A 322 7.27 9.74 -30.55
C VAL A 322 7.99 11.03 -30.11
N TYR A 323 8.36 11.10 -28.86
CA TYR A 323 9.10 12.23 -28.29
C TYR A 323 10.52 11.80 -27.98
N LYS A 324 11.49 12.64 -28.29
CA LYS A 324 12.88 12.43 -27.83
C LYS A 324 12.99 12.81 -26.37
N PHE A 325 13.39 11.85 -25.53
CA PHE A 325 13.69 12.09 -24.12
C PHE A 325 15.18 11.98 -23.87
N VAL A 326 15.77 13.01 -23.28
CA VAL A 326 17.19 13.08 -22.91
C VAL A 326 17.30 12.97 -21.39
N PRO A 327 17.69 11.80 -20.84
CA PRO A 327 17.94 11.68 -19.41
C PRO A 327 19.12 12.58 -18.99
N VAL A 328 19.01 13.20 -17.81
CA VAL A 328 20.06 14.08 -17.29
C VAL A 328 20.69 13.40 -16.08
N ALA A 329 21.99 13.13 -16.15
CA ALA A 329 22.72 12.66 -14.98
C ALA A 329 22.69 13.74 -13.88
N PRO A 330 22.36 13.40 -12.62
CA PRO A 330 22.40 14.38 -11.55
C PRO A 330 23.81 14.91 -11.37
N ALA A 331 23.92 16.18 -10.94
CA ALA A 331 25.20 16.73 -10.52
C ALA A 331 25.78 15.88 -9.39
N ALA A 332 27.10 15.70 -9.39
CA ALA A 332 27.76 15.01 -8.28
C ALA A 332 27.34 15.68 -6.95
N PRO A 333 26.92 14.90 -5.94
CA PRO A 333 26.58 15.49 -4.66
C PRO A 333 27.77 16.26 -4.13
N ALA A 334 27.51 17.46 -3.62
CA ALA A 334 28.56 18.22 -2.91
C ALA A 334 29.11 17.32 -1.79
N PRO A 335 30.43 17.34 -1.54
CA PRO A 335 31.01 16.60 -0.42
C PRO A 335 30.21 16.95 0.83
N ALA A 336 29.62 15.92 1.50
CA ALA A 336 28.98 16.17 2.77
C ALA A 336 29.98 16.76 3.72
N ALA A 337 29.72 17.96 4.22
CA ALA A 337 30.51 18.49 5.31
C ALA A 337 30.45 17.50 6.47
N PRO A 338 31.55 17.16 7.12
CA PRO A 338 31.50 16.28 8.27
C PRO A 338 30.57 16.91 9.30
N LEU A 339 29.40 16.27 9.50
CA LEU A 339 28.40 16.71 10.47
C LEU A 339 28.90 16.57 11.91
N LEU A 340 29.97 15.79 12.12
CA LEU A 340 30.51 15.46 13.42
C LEU A 340 32.04 15.69 13.43
N ALA A 341 32.55 16.31 14.49
CA ALA A 341 33.98 16.35 14.72
C ALA A 341 34.52 14.98 15.12
N GLU A 342 35.76 14.65 14.71
CA GLU A 342 36.46 13.46 15.19
C GLU A 342 36.49 13.46 16.73
N GLY A 343 36.11 12.34 17.36
CA GLY A 343 36.04 12.19 18.82
C GLY A 343 34.66 12.45 19.45
N ASP A 344 33.66 12.92 18.66
CA ASP A 344 32.33 13.19 19.16
C ASP A 344 31.37 12.00 18.99
N LEU A 345 31.79 10.97 18.25
CA LEU A 345 30.94 9.84 17.88
C LEU A 345 30.42 9.08 19.12
N ASP A 346 31.29 8.73 20.05
CA ASP A 346 30.92 7.96 21.25
C ASP A 346 29.92 8.72 22.13
N SER A 347 30.02 10.05 22.18
CA SER A 347 29.08 10.88 22.92
C SER A 347 27.71 10.98 22.26
N LEU A 348 27.60 10.67 20.96
CA LEU A 348 26.35 10.71 20.20
C LEU A 348 25.73 9.33 20.01
N VAL A 349 26.44 8.25 20.26
CA VAL A 349 25.94 6.88 20.21
C VAL A 349 24.63 6.71 21.00
N PRO A 350 24.41 7.36 22.17
CA PRO A 350 23.13 7.30 22.88
C PRO A 350 21.92 7.74 22.07
N LEU A 351 22.08 8.53 21.00
CA LEU A 351 20.97 8.88 20.12
C LEU A 351 20.47 7.70 19.24
N LEU A 352 21.27 6.65 19.13
CA LEU A 352 20.98 5.49 18.27
C LEU A 352 20.20 4.40 19.00
N TYR A 353 19.97 4.51 20.30
CA TYR A 353 19.22 3.53 21.08
C TYR A 353 18.18 4.20 21.98
N GLY A 354 17.19 3.42 22.39
CA GLY A 354 16.15 3.88 23.29
C GLY A 354 16.63 4.08 24.74
N ASN A 355 15.79 4.69 25.53
CA ASN A 355 16.02 4.85 26.96
C ASN A 355 16.01 3.49 27.65
N ILE A 356 16.96 3.25 28.56
CA ILE A 356 17.08 2.03 29.36
C ILE A 356 16.98 2.43 30.82
N THR A 357 15.81 2.26 31.42
CA THR A 357 15.60 2.56 32.84
C THR A 357 15.77 1.29 33.68
N ALA A 358 16.41 1.40 34.82
CA ALA A 358 16.55 0.28 35.75
C ALA A 358 15.18 -0.24 36.17
N GLY A 359 14.96 -1.56 36.08
CA GLY A 359 13.67 -2.19 36.34
C GLY A 359 12.70 -2.25 35.17
N ALA A 360 13.06 -1.68 34.02
CA ALA A 360 12.33 -1.89 32.77
C ALA A 360 12.43 -3.35 32.30
N SER A 361 11.56 -3.72 31.35
CA SER A 361 11.63 -5.05 30.72
C SER A 361 12.92 -5.21 29.94
N THR A 362 13.27 -6.46 29.58
CA THR A 362 14.42 -6.77 28.71
C THR A 362 14.34 -6.11 27.34
N LEU A 363 13.17 -5.56 26.97
CA LEU A 363 12.93 -4.87 25.71
C LEU A 363 12.92 -3.32 25.84
N GLY A 364 13.36 -2.78 26.98
CA GLY A 364 13.54 -1.35 27.20
C GLY A 364 12.47 -0.67 28.04
N SER A 365 12.37 0.66 27.92
CA SER A 365 11.57 1.54 28.77
C SER A 365 10.18 1.85 28.22
N ALA A 366 9.61 1.00 27.37
CA ALA A 366 8.29 1.21 26.81
C ALA A 366 7.21 1.36 27.91
N GLY A 367 6.38 2.40 27.80
CA GLY A 367 5.24 2.62 28.67
C GLY A 367 5.55 3.11 30.08
N ILE A 368 6.78 3.54 30.37
CA ILE A 368 7.16 3.99 31.72
C ILE A 368 6.61 5.38 32.02
N ARG A 369 6.96 6.39 31.23
CA ARG A 369 6.52 7.78 31.45
C ARG A 369 5.08 8.01 30.99
N VAL A 370 4.70 7.39 29.87
CA VAL A 370 3.32 7.42 29.35
C VAL A 370 2.80 6.00 29.21
N PRO A 371 1.79 5.62 30.00
CA PRO A 371 1.26 4.26 30.00
C PRO A 371 0.79 3.82 28.62
N GLY A 372 1.40 2.75 28.09
CA GLY A 372 1.12 2.21 26.75
C GLY A 372 1.88 2.87 25.61
N SER A 373 2.87 3.76 25.87
CA SER A 373 3.79 4.23 24.84
C SER A 373 4.68 3.10 24.32
N ALA A 374 5.10 3.21 23.06
CA ALA A 374 5.89 2.18 22.38
C ALA A 374 7.37 2.22 22.75
N GLY A 375 7.88 3.39 23.15
CA GLY A 375 9.26 3.56 23.55
C GLY A 375 9.63 5.01 23.79
N GLU A 376 10.88 5.21 24.18
CA GLU A 376 11.45 6.53 24.48
C GLU A 376 12.86 6.61 23.94
N THR A 377 13.26 7.76 23.41
CA THR A 377 14.67 8.00 23.06
C THR A 377 15.51 8.19 24.33
N SER A 378 16.82 8.00 24.20
CA SER A 378 17.75 8.11 25.34
C SER A 378 17.70 9.49 26.04
N GLU A 379 17.72 9.50 27.37
CA GLU A 379 17.89 10.70 28.19
C GLU A 379 19.37 11.09 28.42
N ALA A 380 20.31 10.28 27.94
CA ALA A 380 21.74 10.43 28.24
C ALA A 380 22.33 11.77 27.81
N LEU A 381 21.74 12.44 26.83
CA LEU A 381 22.22 13.73 26.31
C LEU A 381 21.37 14.93 26.76
N GLU A 382 20.34 14.72 27.59
CA GLU A 382 19.45 15.79 28.02
C GLU A 382 20.18 16.84 28.85
N ALA A 383 20.90 16.41 29.89
CA ALA A 383 21.67 17.31 30.77
C ALA A 383 22.92 17.88 30.09
N SER A 384 23.63 17.11 29.27
CA SER A 384 24.92 17.48 28.71
C SER A 384 24.82 18.31 27.42
N ARG A 385 23.78 18.07 26.61
CA ARG A 385 23.63 18.69 25.29
C ARG A 385 22.26 19.32 25.05
N GLN A 386 21.37 19.31 26.04
CA GLN A 386 20.00 19.82 25.95
C GLN A 386 19.19 19.14 24.82
N ILE A 387 19.45 17.88 24.55
CA ILE A 387 18.68 17.05 23.62
C ILE A 387 17.62 16.28 24.42
N PRO A 388 16.34 16.68 24.33
CA PRO A 388 15.30 16.05 25.14
C PRO A 388 15.02 14.64 24.66
N SER A 389 14.65 13.75 25.58
CA SER A 389 14.09 12.44 25.23
C SER A 389 12.68 12.61 24.66
N LEU A 390 12.39 11.89 23.59
CA LEU A 390 11.09 11.85 22.95
C LEU A 390 10.36 10.59 23.33
N ILE A 391 9.07 10.71 23.63
CA ILE A 391 8.17 9.57 23.90
C ILE A 391 7.45 9.25 22.61
N MET A 392 7.51 7.98 22.20
CA MET A 392 6.91 7.49 20.98
C MET A 392 5.74 6.57 21.28
N ALA A 393 4.69 6.67 20.50
CA ALA A 393 3.55 5.78 20.59
C ALA A 393 3.24 5.20 19.21
N ASP A 394 2.68 3.99 19.16
CA ASP A 394 2.10 3.46 17.95
C ASP A 394 0.98 4.38 17.48
N GLY A 395 0.91 4.67 16.16
CA GLY A 395 -0.01 5.66 15.67
C GLY A 395 -0.48 5.58 14.23
N PRO A 396 -0.20 4.54 13.40
CA PRO A 396 -0.64 4.53 12.00
C PRO A 396 -2.16 4.62 11.84
N ALA A 397 -2.93 4.10 12.80
CA ALA A 397 -4.39 4.18 12.82
C ALA A 397 -4.91 5.01 14.02
N GLY A 398 -4.14 6.02 14.44
CA GLY A 398 -4.38 6.83 15.63
C GLY A 398 -3.49 6.40 16.80
N LEU A 399 -3.22 7.31 17.71
CA LEU A 399 -2.40 7.03 18.89
C LEU A 399 -2.96 5.83 19.66
N ARG A 400 -2.12 4.82 19.88
CA ARG A 400 -2.48 3.63 20.64
C ARG A 400 -1.78 3.64 21.97
N LEU A 401 -2.49 4.13 22.98
CA LEU A 401 -2.05 4.17 24.37
C LEU A 401 -2.93 3.26 25.21
N ARG A 402 -2.51 2.97 26.44
CA ARG A 402 -3.35 2.23 27.40
C ARG A 402 -4.56 3.09 27.75
N GLN A 403 -5.77 2.62 27.45
CA GLN A 403 -6.99 3.39 27.66
C GLN A 403 -7.29 3.69 29.13
N CYS A 404 -6.86 2.79 30.03
CA CYS A 404 -7.09 2.92 31.44
C CYS A 404 -5.83 2.49 32.20
N TYR A 405 -5.39 3.30 33.14
CA TYR A 405 -4.30 2.98 34.06
C TYR A 405 -4.59 3.50 35.46
N GLN A 406 -3.85 3.03 36.44
CA GLN A 406 -3.97 3.45 37.82
C GLN A 406 -2.66 4.05 38.32
N ALA A 407 -2.75 5.12 39.07
CA ALA A 407 -1.60 5.73 39.73
C ALA A 407 -1.86 5.88 41.20
N ASP A 408 -0.83 5.63 42.02
CA ASP A 408 -0.88 5.80 43.46
C ASP A 408 -1.17 7.25 43.84
N ARG A 409 -2.12 7.49 44.73
CA ARG A 409 -2.55 8.83 45.13
C ARG A 409 -1.47 9.65 45.85
N ALA A 410 -0.57 8.99 46.55
CA ALA A 410 0.44 9.66 47.35
C ALA A 410 1.74 9.91 46.58
N THR A 411 2.13 8.95 45.73
CA THR A 411 3.42 8.99 45.02
C THR A 411 3.28 9.40 43.55
N GLY A 412 2.09 9.21 42.95
CA GLY A 412 1.87 9.37 41.51
C GLY A 412 2.44 8.23 40.65
N GLU A 413 2.98 7.18 41.29
CA GLU A 413 3.55 6.04 40.62
C GLU A 413 2.47 5.27 39.86
N VAL A 414 2.73 4.94 38.56
CA VAL A 414 1.82 4.22 37.68
C VAL A 414 1.99 2.72 37.89
N TYR A 415 0.92 2.05 38.28
CA TYR A 415 0.92 0.60 38.43
C TYR A 415 0.98 -0.10 37.07
N GLY A 416 1.88 -1.10 36.97
CA GLY A 416 2.08 -1.88 35.74
C GLY A 416 2.75 -1.12 34.61
N ALA A 417 3.42 0.00 34.89
CA ALA A 417 4.29 0.67 33.93
C ALA A 417 5.44 -0.27 33.49
N GLY A 418 5.81 -0.22 32.23
CA GLY A 418 6.96 -0.99 31.69
C GLY A 418 6.71 -2.49 31.49
N VAL A 419 5.49 -3.00 31.65
CA VAL A 419 5.16 -4.40 31.39
C VAL A 419 4.78 -4.57 29.92
N LEU A 420 5.68 -5.14 29.13
CA LEU A 420 5.52 -5.29 27.67
C LEU A 420 4.40 -6.26 27.29
N GLY A 421 4.11 -7.27 28.11
CA GLY A 421 2.97 -8.17 27.90
C GLY A 421 1.61 -7.48 27.84
N SER A 422 1.57 -6.20 28.21
CA SER A 422 0.41 -5.34 28.05
C SER A 422 0.27 -4.77 26.63
N LEU A 423 1.29 -4.84 25.77
CA LEU A 423 1.21 -4.30 24.41
C LEU A 423 0.31 -5.12 23.51
N GLU A 424 0.34 -6.43 23.59
CA GLU A 424 -0.47 -7.30 22.71
C GLU A 424 -1.85 -7.66 23.29
N ASN A 425 -1.94 -7.94 24.59
CA ASN A 425 -3.18 -8.36 25.24
C ASN A 425 -3.71 -7.36 26.28
N GLY A 426 -2.86 -6.52 26.85
CA GLY A 426 -3.19 -5.65 27.96
C GLY A 426 -3.96 -4.37 27.60
N PHE A 427 -4.14 -4.06 26.33
CA PHE A 427 -5.00 -2.94 25.92
C PHE A 427 -6.49 -3.21 26.18
N LEU A 428 -6.86 -4.49 26.26
CA LEU A 428 -8.25 -4.93 26.43
C LEU A 428 -8.56 -5.41 27.85
N GLU A 429 -7.55 -5.62 28.70
CA GLU A 429 -7.75 -6.06 30.08
C GLU A 429 -7.82 -4.87 31.02
N ALA A 430 -8.87 -4.82 31.83
CA ALA A 430 -8.96 -3.85 32.89
C ALA A 430 -7.84 -4.13 33.93
N PRO A 431 -7.02 -3.13 34.29
CA PRO A 431 -5.98 -3.33 35.29
C PRO A 431 -6.60 -3.76 36.64
N PRO A 432 -5.88 -4.60 37.43
CA PRO A 432 -6.33 -4.96 38.74
C PRO A 432 -6.52 -3.69 39.58
N ARG A 433 -7.60 -3.63 40.37
CA ARG A 433 -7.89 -2.46 41.19
C ARG A 433 -6.97 -2.43 42.40
N HIS A 434 -6.29 -1.29 42.58
CA HIS A 434 -5.49 -0.97 43.77
C HIS A 434 -6.25 0.02 44.67
N GLU A 435 -6.39 -0.28 45.96
CA GLU A 435 -7.17 0.57 46.89
C GLU A 435 -6.56 1.96 47.09
N SER A 436 -5.22 2.08 46.99
CA SER A 436 -4.48 3.34 47.12
C SER A 436 -4.43 4.17 45.85
N ALA A 437 -4.99 3.69 44.72
CA ALA A 437 -4.84 4.32 43.44
C ALA A 437 -6.09 5.05 42.94
N ASP A 438 -5.86 6.06 42.14
CA ASP A 438 -6.87 6.66 41.25
C ASP A 438 -6.77 6.06 39.86
N THR A 439 -7.91 5.94 39.20
CA THR A 439 -8.00 5.44 37.84
C THR A 439 -8.06 6.60 36.84
N TYR A 440 -7.19 6.59 35.87
CA TYR A 440 -7.13 7.58 34.82
C TYR A 440 -7.51 6.94 33.47
N TYR A 441 -8.10 7.74 32.58
CA TYR A 441 -8.49 7.32 31.25
C TYR A 441 -7.84 8.23 30.22
N GLN A 442 -7.32 7.63 29.14
CA GLN A 442 -6.78 8.34 27.99
C GLN A 442 -7.37 7.74 26.71
N PHE A 443 -8.21 8.53 26.04
CA PHE A 443 -8.88 8.10 24.83
C PHE A 443 -8.25 8.79 23.63
N CYS A 444 -8.02 7.99 22.59
CA CYS A 444 -7.44 8.46 21.35
C CYS A 444 -8.42 8.22 20.20
N THR A 445 -8.36 9.06 19.18
CA THR A 445 -9.15 8.90 17.98
C THR A 445 -8.62 7.74 17.14
N ALA A 446 -9.49 6.80 16.77
CA ALA A 446 -9.16 5.77 15.80
C ALA A 446 -9.38 6.29 14.37
N PHE A 447 -8.32 6.31 13.59
CA PHE A 447 -8.31 6.62 12.15
C PHE A 447 -8.43 5.33 11.33
N PRO A 448 -8.78 5.43 10.04
CA PRO A 448 -8.66 4.30 9.13
C PRO A 448 -7.21 3.81 9.06
N VAL A 449 -7.02 2.48 8.89
CA VAL A 449 -5.67 1.92 8.73
C VAL A 449 -4.99 2.47 7.47
N GLY A 450 -3.66 2.46 7.44
CA GLY A 450 -2.87 3.01 6.34
C GLY A 450 -3.26 2.49 4.96
N THR A 451 -3.65 1.21 4.84
CA THR A 451 -4.17 0.64 3.58
C THR A 451 -5.46 1.35 3.13
N ALA A 452 -6.39 1.64 4.05
CA ALA A 452 -7.62 2.35 3.73
C ALA A 452 -7.34 3.80 3.28
N LEU A 453 -6.40 4.48 3.94
CA LEU A 453 -5.96 5.82 3.55
C LEU A 453 -5.28 5.80 2.16
N ALA A 454 -4.37 4.85 1.92
CA ALA A 454 -3.71 4.68 0.64
C ALA A 454 -4.70 4.38 -0.51
N GLN A 455 -5.78 3.65 -0.24
CA GLN A 455 -6.85 3.38 -1.21
C GLN A 455 -7.64 4.64 -1.60
N SER A 456 -7.48 5.75 -0.89
CA SER A 456 -8.01 7.04 -1.35
C SER A 456 -7.28 7.56 -2.59
N TRP A 457 -6.02 7.19 -2.82
CA TRP A 457 -5.13 7.72 -3.84
C TRP A 457 -5.07 9.26 -3.83
N ASP A 458 -5.20 9.84 -2.66
CA ASP A 458 -5.22 11.28 -2.41
C ASP A 458 -4.06 11.66 -1.47
N PRO A 459 -2.93 12.14 -2.00
CA PRO A 459 -1.77 12.52 -1.18
C PRO A 459 -2.03 13.72 -0.28
N ASP A 460 -3.08 14.49 -0.54
CA ASP A 460 -3.43 15.69 0.22
C ASP A 460 -4.39 15.38 1.40
N LEU A 461 -4.81 14.11 1.54
CA LEU A 461 -5.65 13.66 2.63
C LEU A 461 -4.84 13.56 3.94
#